data_ac41f4829c1146f01764b866eacc5f60
#
_entry.id   ac41f4829c1146f01764b866eacc5f60
#
_cell.length_a   1.000
_cell.length_b   1.000
_cell.length_c   1.000
_cell.angle_alpha   90.00
_cell.angle_beta   90.00
_cell.angle_gamma   90.00
#
_symmetry.space_group_name_H-M   'P 1'
#
loop_
_entity.id
_entity.type
_entity.pdbx_description
1 polymer ?
#
loop_
_entity_poly.entity_id
_entity_poly.type
_entity_poly.pdbx_seq_one_letter_code
_entity_poly.pdbx_strand_id
1 'polypeptide(L)'
;MLDRHIARTGAPPRQTAADGGYASRANLAAAKARGVADVAFHTKCGIAITEMVKSPWVCRRLRNFRAGIEAAISCFKRAYGAARCTWRGLAHFKAYIWSAVVAHNLVLFARLKPA
;
A
#
# COMPACT_ATOMS: atom_id res chain seq x y z
N MET A 1 3.59 7.01 8.81
CA MET A 1 2.56 6.33 8.00
C MET A 1 1.65 5.44 8.85
N LEU A 2 2.16 4.52 9.65
CA LEU A 2 1.37 3.68 10.57
C LEU A 2 0.55 4.51 11.57
N ASP A 3 1.13 5.54 12.17
CA ASP A 3 0.42 6.39 13.14
C ASP A 3 -0.79 7.10 12.51
N ARG A 4 -0.68 7.53 11.25
CA ARG A 4 -1.83 8.07 10.50
C ARG A 4 -2.92 7.03 10.26
N HIS A 5 -2.53 5.80 9.97
CA HIS A 5 -3.49 4.71 9.80
C HIS A 5 -4.23 4.43 11.11
N ILE A 6 -3.49 4.31 12.21
CA ILE A 6 -4.06 4.07 13.55
C ILE A 6 -4.99 5.21 13.96
N ALA A 7 -4.58 6.47 13.75
CA ALA A 7 -5.42 7.63 14.04
C ALA A 7 -6.73 7.65 13.24
N ARG A 8 -6.70 7.11 12.01
CA ARG A 8 -7.87 7.07 11.12
C ARG A 8 -8.80 5.89 11.37
N THR A 9 -8.27 4.74 11.72
CA THR A 9 -9.02 3.48 11.84
C THR A 9 -9.26 3.04 13.27
N GLY A 10 -8.57 3.66 14.25
CA GLY A 10 -8.65 3.31 15.66
C GLY A 10 -7.84 2.07 16.07
N ALA A 11 -7.21 1.37 15.11
CA ALA A 11 -6.45 0.15 15.39
C ALA A 11 -5.23 0.01 14.44
N PRO A 12 -4.15 -0.66 14.89
CA PRO A 12 -3.04 -0.99 14.01
C PRO A 12 -3.47 -2.03 12.96
N PRO A 13 -2.92 -1.97 11.74
CA PRO A 13 -3.15 -3.01 10.75
C PRO A 13 -2.51 -4.32 11.23
N ARG A 14 -3.17 -5.44 10.99
CA ARG A 14 -2.62 -6.75 11.35
C ARG A 14 -1.37 -7.08 10.53
N GLN A 15 -1.37 -6.71 9.25
CA GLN A 15 -0.31 -7.03 8.30
C GLN A 15 0.06 -5.80 7.48
N THR A 16 1.34 -5.61 7.21
CA THR A 16 1.85 -4.54 6.36
C THR A 16 2.87 -5.05 5.35
N ALA A 17 2.87 -4.45 4.18
CA ALA A 17 3.91 -4.63 3.19
C ALA A 17 4.54 -3.27 2.88
N ALA A 18 5.85 -3.19 2.92
CA ALA A 18 6.57 -1.94 2.70
C ALA A 18 7.68 -2.10 1.66
N ASP A 19 8.05 -0.98 1.06
CA ASP A 19 9.15 -0.90 0.12
C ASP A 19 10.49 -1.22 0.78
N GLY A 20 11.45 -1.68 -0.02
CA GLY A 20 12.82 -1.96 0.40
C GLY A 20 13.52 -0.76 1.04
N GLY A 21 13.16 0.46 0.64
CA GLY A 21 13.67 1.68 1.26
C GLY A 21 13.32 1.85 2.75
N TYR A 22 12.29 1.15 3.23
CA TYR A 22 11.90 1.15 4.64
C TYR A 22 12.46 -0.05 5.42
N ALA A 23 13.17 -0.97 4.76
CA ALA A 23 13.67 -2.18 5.37
C ALA A 23 14.81 -1.88 6.34
N SER A 24 14.52 -1.91 7.62
CA SER A 24 15.49 -1.82 8.70
C SER A 24 14.99 -2.53 9.95
N ARG A 25 15.91 -2.98 10.80
CA ARG A 25 15.55 -3.58 12.10
C ARG A 25 14.82 -2.59 13.00
N ALA A 26 15.20 -1.31 12.95
CA ALA A 26 14.53 -0.25 13.71
C ALA A 26 13.08 -0.05 13.26
N ASN A 27 12.82 -0.01 11.95
CA ASN A 27 11.47 0.12 11.41
C ASN A 27 10.62 -1.12 11.68
N LEU A 28 11.23 -2.32 11.62
CA LEU A 28 10.56 -3.56 11.99
C LEU A 28 10.14 -3.55 13.46
N ALA A 29 11.06 -3.21 14.36
CA ALA A 29 10.78 -3.12 15.79
C ALA A 29 9.71 -2.07 16.10
N ALA A 30 9.77 -0.90 15.46
CA ALA A 30 8.77 0.15 15.61
C ALA A 30 7.37 -0.28 15.15
N ALA A 31 7.27 -1.04 14.05
CA ALA A 31 6.00 -1.57 13.56
C ALA A 31 5.45 -2.65 14.52
N LYS A 32 6.30 -3.55 14.97
CA LYS A 32 5.91 -4.60 15.96
C LYS A 32 5.46 -3.99 17.28
N ALA A 33 6.14 -2.94 17.78
CA ALA A 33 5.76 -2.23 18.98
C ALA A 33 4.38 -1.56 18.88
N ARG A 34 3.95 -1.20 17.67
CA ARG A 34 2.59 -0.67 17.40
C ARG A 34 1.51 -1.73 17.25
N GLY A 35 1.85 -3.00 17.40
CA GLY A 35 0.90 -4.12 17.33
C GLY A 35 0.73 -4.72 15.93
N VAL A 36 1.59 -4.40 14.97
CA VAL A 36 1.56 -5.04 13.65
C VAL A 36 2.15 -6.44 13.76
N ALA A 37 1.37 -7.46 13.43
CA ALA A 37 1.78 -8.86 13.56
C ALA A 37 2.81 -9.27 12.50
N ASP A 38 2.54 -8.94 11.25
CA ASP A 38 3.37 -9.31 10.10
C ASP A 38 3.81 -8.07 9.31
N VAL A 39 5.12 -7.93 9.09
CA VAL A 39 5.71 -6.82 8.32
C VAL A 39 6.59 -7.40 7.23
N ALA A 40 6.19 -7.29 5.97
CA ALA A 40 7.00 -7.73 4.84
C ALA A 40 7.70 -6.55 4.16
N PHE A 41 9.01 -6.64 4.04
CA PHE A 41 9.82 -5.74 3.22
C PHE A 41 10.15 -6.39 1.87
N HIS A 42 10.24 -5.57 0.84
CA HIS A 42 10.55 -6.07 -0.51
C HIS A 42 11.97 -6.64 -0.63
N THR A 43 12.94 -6.06 0.05
CA THR A 43 14.34 -6.50 0.06
C THR A 43 14.75 -7.13 1.37
N LYS A 44 15.71 -8.07 1.27
CA LYS A 44 16.17 -8.87 2.40
C LYS A 44 17.18 -8.14 3.30
N CYS A 45 17.23 -6.92 3.50
CA CYS A 45 18.22 -6.14 4.28
C CYS A 45 18.84 -6.86 5.52
N GLY A 46 19.22 -8.13 5.38
CA GLY A 46 19.77 -8.95 6.45
C GLY A 46 18.78 -9.35 7.55
N ILE A 47 17.48 -9.17 7.32
CA ILE A 47 16.42 -9.53 8.27
C ILE A 47 15.84 -10.88 7.86
N ALA A 48 15.78 -11.84 8.77
CA ALA A 48 15.20 -13.14 8.51
C ALA A 48 13.68 -13.04 8.31
N ILE A 49 13.13 -13.89 7.43
CA ILE A 49 11.69 -13.92 7.15
C ILE A 49 10.90 -14.23 8.44
N THR A 50 11.43 -15.09 9.30
CA THR A 50 10.82 -15.45 10.59
C THR A 50 10.72 -14.29 11.58
N GLU A 51 11.60 -13.29 11.46
CA GLU A 51 11.53 -12.07 12.27
C GLU A 51 10.44 -11.12 11.76
N MET A 52 10.18 -11.11 10.45
CA MET A 52 9.22 -10.22 9.80
C MET A 52 7.80 -10.75 9.89
N VAL A 53 7.59 -12.00 9.52
CA VAL A 53 6.29 -12.64 9.35
C VAL A 53 6.28 -14.05 9.94
N LYS A 54 5.11 -14.55 10.28
CA LYS A 54 4.94 -15.88 10.89
C LYS A 54 5.27 -17.05 9.97
N SER A 55 5.25 -16.86 8.64
CA SER A 55 5.58 -17.91 7.68
C SER A 55 6.04 -17.36 6.34
N PRO A 56 6.83 -18.11 5.53
CA PRO A 56 7.22 -17.73 4.18
C PRO A 56 6.02 -17.52 3.24
N TRP A 57 4.94 -18.24 3.46
CA TRP A 57 3.70 -18.07 2.69
C TRP A 57 3.08 -16.67 2.90
N VAL A 58 3.02 -16.20 4.15
CA VAL A 58 2.56 -14.84 4.47
C VAL A 58 3.44 -13.80 3.83
N CYS A 59 4.75 -13.98 3.87
CA CYS A 59 5.70 -13.09 3.22
C CYS A 59 5.44 -12.97 1.72
N ARG A 60 5.25 -14.09 1.04
CA ARG A 60 4.93 -14.15 -0.39
C ARG A 60 3.62 -13.45 -0.70
N ARG A 61 2.59 -13.71 0.08
CA ARG A 61 1.27 -13.09 -0.07
C ARG A 61 1.33 -11.57 0.07
N LEU A 62 2.04 -11.06 1.07
CA LEU A 62 2.21 -9.62 1.27
C LEU A 62 3.03 -8.95 0.16
N ARG A 63 4.05 -9.63 -0.37
CA ARG A 63 4.81 -9.15 -1.52
C ARG A 63 3.95 -9.10 -2.79
N ASN A 64 3.14 -10.10 -3.03
CA ASN A 64 2.21 -10.13 -4.16
C ASN A 64 1.14 -9.04 -4.05
N PHE A 65 0.63 -8.80 -2.85
CA PHE A 65 -0.30 -7.70 -2.60
C PHE A 65 0.34 -6.35 -2.93
N ARG A 66 1.59 -6.11 -2.53
CA ARG A 66 2.32 -4.89 -2.86
C ARG A 66 2.53 -4.75 -4.37
N ALA A 67 2.91 -5.83 -5.06
CA ALA A 67 3.05 -5.84 -6.52
C ALA A 67 1.71 -5.50 -7.21
N GLY A 68 0.60 -5.99 -6.69
CA GLY A 68 -0.74 -5.64 -7.16
C GLY A 68 -1.06 -4.15 -7.01
N ILE A 69 -0.64 -3.53 -5.91
CA ILE A 69 -0.79 -2.08 -5.71
C ILE A 69 0.04 -1.29 -6.73
N GLU A 70 1.28 -1.70 -7.00
CA GLU A 70 2.12 -1.06 -8.01
C GLU A 70 1.51 -1.16 -9.41
N ALA A 71 0.95 -2.30 -9.76
CA ALA A 71 0.23 -2.50 -11.01
C ALA A 71 -1.01 -1.60 -11.09
N ALA A 72 -1.77 -1.47 -10.00
CA ALA A 72 -2.92 -0.59 -9.91
C ALA A 72 -2.53 0.89 -10.06
N ILE A 73 -1.46 1.32 -9.41
CA ILE A 73 -0.92 2.69 -9.56
C ILE A 73 -0.46 2.96 -10.99
N SER A 74 0.20 1.99 -11.62
CA SER A 74 0.63 2.10 -13.02
C SER A 74 -0.57 2.19 -13.98
N CYS A 75 -1.60 1.38 -13.76
CA CYS A 75 -2.85 1.47 -14.50
C CYS A 75 -3.52 2.83 -14.31
N PHE A 76 -3.60 3.31 -13.08
CA PHE A 76 -4.15 4.59 -12.71
C PHE A 76 -3.45 5.75 -13.43
N LYS A 77 -2.12 5.74 -13.48
CA LYS A 77 -1.33 6.75 -14.19
C LYS A 77 -1.58 6.74 -15.69
N ARG A 78 -1.67 5.56 -16.31
CA ARG A 78 -1.79 5.41 -17.76
C ARG A 78 -3.22 5.57 -18.25
N ALA A 79 -4.15 4.87 -17.65
CA ALA A 79 -5.53 4.81 -18.13
C ALA A 79 -6.37 6.03 -17.73
N TYR A 80 -6.05 6.66 -16.60
CA TYR A 80 -6.81 7.78 -16.04
C TYR A 80 -6.05 9.11 -16.00
N GLY A 81 -4.93 9.20 -16.70
CA GLY A 81 -4.18 10.44 -16.87
C GLY A 81 -3.52 10.98 -15.59
N ALA A 82 -3.37 10.17 -14.54
CA ALA A 82 -2.81 10.61 -13.27
C ALA A 82 -1.27 10.73 -13.25
N ALA A 83 -0.61 10.46 -14.39
CA ALA A 83 0.85 10.61 -14.52
C ALA A 83 1.29 12.08 -14.47
N ARG A 84 0.46 12.98 -14.97
CA ARG A 84 0.75 14.41 -15.00
C ARG A 84 -0.53 15.20 -14.75
N CYS A 85 -0.54 15.98 -13.69
CA CYS A 85 -1.63 16.90 -13.41
C CYS A 85 -1.46 18.18 -14.25
N THR A 86 -2.46 18.51 -15.05
CA THR A 86 -2.51 19.75 -15.85
C THR A 86 -3.19 20.89 -15.11
N TRP A 87 -3.76 20.63 -13.95
CA TRP A 87 -4.45 21.62 -13.14
C TRP A 87 -3.48 22.29 -12.17
N ARG A 88 -3.62 23.58 -11.96
CA ARG A 88 -2.74 24.37 -11.10
C ARG A 88 -3.27 24.46 -9.66
N GLY A 89 -2.35 24.43 -8.70
CA GLY A 89 -2.65 24.58 -7.28
C GLY A 89 -3.00 23.27 -6.57
N LEU A 90 -2.76 23.23 -5.26
CA LEU A 90 -2.93 22.02 -4.45
C LEU A 90 -4.38 21.53 -4.39
N ALA A 91 -5.34 22.44 -4.30
CA ALA A 91 -6.76 22.09 -4.27
C ALA A 91 -7.21 21.43 -5.58
N HIS A 92 -6.84 22.01 -6.72
CA HIS A 92 -7.13 21.44 -8.03
C HIS A 92 -6.36 20.14 -8.28
N PHE A 93 -5.11 20.04 -7.83
CA PHE A 93 -4.37 18.78 -7.86
C PHE A 93 -5.08 17.65 -7.11
N LYS A 94 -5.55 17.93 -5.90
CA LYS A 94 -6.34 16.97 -5.12
C LYS A 94 -7.61 16.54 -5.85
N ALA A 95 -8.36 17.51 -6.38
CA ALA A 95 -9.58 17.24 -7.15
C ALA A 95 -9.30 16.38 -8.39
N TYR A 96 -8.21 16.67 -9.11
CA TYR A 96 -7.78 15.89 -10.26
C TYR A 96 -7.49 14.42 -9.90
N ILE A 97 -6.72 14.19 -8.83
CA ILE A 97 -6.41 12.84 -8.35
C ILE A 97 -7.67 12.12 -7.88
N TRP A 98 -8.54 12.79 -7.13
CA TRP A 98 -9.80 12.19 -6.68
C TRP A 98 -10.73 11.85 -7.83
N SER A 99 -10.82 12.66 -8.86
CA SER A 99 -11.61 12.36 -10.05
C SER A 99 -11.12 11.09 -10.74
N ALA A 100 -9.80 10.91 -10.85
CA ALA A 100 -9.20 9.71 -11.41
C ALA A 100 -9.45 8.48 -10.52
N VAL A 101 -9.41 8.61 -9.19
CA VAL A 101 -9.75 7.53 -8.23
C VAL A 101 -11.21 7.11 -8.41
N VAL A 102 -12.15 8.06 -8.50
CA VAL A 102 -13.57 7.76 -8.70
C VAL A 102 -13.79 7.03 -10.03
N ALA A 103 -13.18 7.50 -11.11
CA ALA A 103 -13.27 6.85 -12.43
C ALA A 103 -12.74 5.40 -12.39
N HIS A 104 -11.59 5.19 -11.76
CA HIS A 104 -11.01 3.86 -11.58
C HIS A 104 -11.93 2.93 -10.79
N ASN A 105 -12.47 3.40 -9.68
CA ASN A 105 -13.37 2.62 -8.84
C ASN A 105 -14.68 2.28 -9.56
N LEU A 106 -15.25 3.20 -10.33
CA LEU A 106 -16.45 2.94 -11.13
C LEU A 106 -16.21 1.82 -12.15
N VAL A 107 -15.05 1.81 -12.81
CA VAL A 107 -14.69 0.73 -13.75
C VAL A 107 -14.54 -0.61 -13.02
N LEU A 108 -13.93 -0.62 -11.82
CA LEU A 108 -13.82 -1.82 -11.00
C LEU A 108 -15.21 -2.35 -10.61
N PHE A 109 -16.07 -1.49 -10.12
CA PHE A 109 -17.44 -1.88 -9.76
C PHE A 109 -18.25 -2.41 -10.95
N ALA A 110 -18.11 -1.78 -12.12
CA ALA A 110 -18.78 -2.23 -13.35
C ALA A 110 -18.32 -3.63 -13.81
N ARG A 111 -17.09 -4.03 -13.44
CA ARG A 111 -16.55 -5.36 -13.74
C ARG A 111 -16.92 -6.43 -12.71
N LEU A 112 -17.41 -6.05 -11.53
CA LEU A 112 -17.88 -7.00 -10.54
C LEU A 112 -19.17 -7.61 -11.06
N LYS A 113 -19.14 -8.91 -11.34
CA LYS A 113 -20.39 -9.63 -11.68
C LYS A 113 -21.27 -9.68 -10.43
N PRO A 114 -22.56 -9.40 -10.55
CA PRO A 114 -23.48 -9.65 -9.44
C PRO A 114 -23.42 -11.13 -9.05
N ALA A 115 -23.43 -11.36 -7.76
CA ALA A 115 -23.40 -12.71 -7.21
C ALA A 115 -24.67 -13.50 -7.60
#